data_5638da7f86f90eea560f746314cc58ce
#
_entry.id   5638da7f86f90eea560f746314cc58ce
#
_cell.length_a   1.000
_cell.length_b   1.000
_cell.length_c   1.000
_cell.angle_alpha   90.00
_cell.angle_beta   90.00
_cell.angle_gamma   90.00
#
_symmetry.space_group_name_H-M   'P 1'
#
loop_
_entity.id
_entity.type
_entity.pdbx_description
1 polymer ?
#
loop_
_entity_poly.entity_id
_entity_poly.type
_entity_poly.pdbx_seq_one_letter_code
_entity_poly.pdbx_strand_id
1 'polypeptide(L)'
;MSSCIFLFPNALLSEEERNQLGNAVIPGPLRDMCLGFSEPTCFPVFGTEALQGIATDQWIWMNIAKKENLIPYAPLLWEGFGGQRISKEFWQVSPYFLDAKGNIEEAAEAFDLDEECYLRDLLAPLARKYKLEVQVLDGRFFFARKTAWKIEVCPWKAQLHQKPQPVFGEDKSEFEAVYSEIKNLLQGSELNQYRKENDRQEVQGLWISGGGFDTAIKDVSFTRVVQTNSVLVKGICKSCGIANNFVTPEGAPWPAECPEGDRLSICTDFLDPAVKKDKRKWIDAWEKIRKHVENHLTTAKGIENLELFNPVLVATDGLRVSTITKSLKKSFFPMFGKKQDFSRQWICPKD
;
A
#
# COMPACT_ATOMS: atom_id res chain seq x y z
N MET A 1 -15.16 7.16 -21.49
CA MET A 1 -15.22 5.71 -21.23
C MET A 1 -14.59 5.49 -19.88
N SER A 2 -15.28 4.82 -19.00
CA SER A 2 -14.77 4.49 -17.67
C SER A 2 -14.00 3.17 -17.72
N SER A 3 -13.04 2.99 -16.81
CA SER A 3 -12.23 1.78 -16.70
C SER A 3 -12.61 0.97 -15.47
N CYS A 4 -12.53 -0.35 -15.59
CA CYS A 4 -12.58 -1.26 -14.46
C CYS A 4 -11.15 -1.79 -14.21
N ILE A 5 -10.51 -1.27 -13.20
CA ILE A 5 -9.09 -1.51 -12.92
C ILE A 5 -8.99 -2.56 -11.83
N PHE A 6 -8.22 -3.61 -12.08
CA PHE A 6 -7.86 -4.63 -11.10
C PHE A 6 -6.37 -4.51 -10.81
N LEU A 7 -6.03 -4.15 -9.58
CA LEU A 7 -4.66 -3.99 -9.12
C LEU A 7 -4.24 -5.19 -8.27
N PHE A 8 -3.10 -5.78 -8.63
CA PHE A 8 -2.52 -6.97 -8.01
C PHE A 8 -1.16 -6.61 -7.37
N PRO A 9 -1.15 -6.18 -6.11
CA PRO A 9 0.08 -5.89 -5.39
C PRO A 9 0.97 -7.12 -5.27
N ASN A 10 2.26 -6.98 -5.52
CA ASN A 10 3.28 -8.04 -5.45
C ASN A 10 3.02 -9.25 -6.37
N ALA A 11 2.27 -9.05 -7.46
CA ALA A 11 2.02 -10.10 -8.44
C ALA A 11 3.15 -10.23 -9.49
N LEU A 12 3.98 -9.21 -9.68
CA LEU A 12 5.14 -9.30 -10.56
C LEU A 12 6.22 -10.18 -9.93
N LEU A 13 6.91 -10.92 -10.78
CA LEU A 13 8.02 -11.78 -10.38
C LEU A 13 9.35 -11.08 -10.65
N SER A 14 10.25 -11.14 -9.68
CA SER A 14 11.65 -10.81 -9.86
C SER A 14 12.34 -11.80 -10.81
N GLU A 15 13.50 -11.45 -11.33
CA GLU A 15 14.28 -12.35 -12.17
C GLU A 15 14.67 -13.64 -11.44
N GLU A 16 15.02 -13.54 -10.16
CA GLU A 16 15.34 -14.70 -9.32
C GLU A 16 14.13 -15.62 -9.15
N GLU A 17 12.97 -15.06 -8.81
CA GLU A 17 11.72 -15.83 -8.65
C GLU A 17 11.29 -16.46 -9.97
N ARG A 18 11.43 -15.75 -11.09
CA ARG A 18 11.21 -16.28 -12.43
C ARG A 18 12.10 -17.48 -12.73
N ASN A 19 13.38 -17.41 -12.37
CA ASN A 19 14.34 -18.49 -12.57
C ASN A 19 14.03 -19.69 -11.66
N GLN A 20 13.62 -19.46 -10.43
CA GLN A 20 13.19 -20.50 -9.48
C GLN A 20 11.86 -21.18 -9.90
N LEU A 21 10.94 -20.43 -10.48
CA LEU A 21 9.71 -20.98 -11.04
C LEU A 21 9.96 -21.87 -12.26
N GLY A 22 11.17 -21.75 -12.85
CA GLY A 22 11.54 -22.42 -14.09
C GLY A 22 10.84 -21.79 -15.30
N ASN A 23 11.33 -22.09 -16.51
CA ASN A 23 10.68 -21.66 -17.75
C ASN A 23 9.25 -22.23 -17.92
N ALA A 24 8.76 -22.92 -16.91
CA ALA A 24 7.76 -23.92 -17.11
C ALA A 24 6.34 -23.41 -17.02
N VAL A 25 5.85 -22.55 -16.24
CA VAL A 25 4.37 -22.50 -16.18
C VAL A 25 3.83 -21.15 -15.73
N ILE A 26 3.49 -20.34 -16.69
CA ILE A 26 2.42 -19.36 -16.49
C ILE A 26 1.16 -20.16 -16.13
N PRO A 27 0.54 -19.92 -14.96
CA PRO A 27 -0.65 -20.66 -14.59
C PRO A 27 -1.75 -20.52 -15.63
N GLY A 28 -2.44 -21.63 -15.93
CA GLY A 28 -3.55 -21.63 -16.88
C GLY A 28 -4.58 -20.53 -16.62
N PRO A 29 -5.02 -20.32 -15.36
CA PRO A 29 -5.93 -19.25 -15.00
C PRO A 29 -5.45 -17.85 -15.38
N LEU A 30 -4.15 -17.55 -15.20
CA LEU A 30 -3.58 -16.29 -15.60
C LEU A 30 -3.56 -16.13 -17.13
N ARG A 31 -3.17 -17.18 -17.85
CA ARG A 31 -3.17 -17.19 -19.32
C ARG A 31 -4.57 -16.92 -19.87
N ASP A 32 -5.58 -17.63 -19.34
CA ASP A 32 -6.97 -17.47 -19.75
C ASP A 32 -7.48 -16.04 -19.53
N MET A 33 -7.13 -15.46 -18.39
CA MET A 33 -7.49 -14.09 -18.04
C MET A 33 -6.84 -13.06 -18.98
N CYS A 34 -5.61 -13.28 -19.42
CA CYS A 34 -4.85 -12.35 -20.26
C CYS A 34 -5.17 -12.48 -21.76
N LEU A 35 -5.93 -13.48 -22.18
CA LEU A 35 -6.25 -13.67 -23.60
C LEU A 35 -7.00 -12.47 -24.20
N GLY A 36 -6.40 -11.88 -25.23
CA GLY A 36 -6.99 -10.74 -25.97
C GLY A 36 -6.78 -9.39 -25.31
N PHE A 37 -5.91 -9.30 -24.32
CA PHE A 37 -5.38 -8.03 -23.82
C PHE A 37 -4.27 -7.49 -24.73
N SER A 38 -3.94 -6.21 -24.56
CA SER A 38 -2.85 -5.55 -25.27
C SER A 38 -1.48 -6.07 -24.83
N GLU A 39 -0.45 -5.70 -25.57
CA GLU A 39 0.93 -5.82 -25.11
C GLU A 39 1.11 -5.06 -23.77
N PRO A 40 1.84 -5.62 -22.80
CA PRO A 40 2.04 -4.98 -21.52
C PRO A 40 2.92 -3.73 -21.64
N THR A 41 2.55 -2.70 -20.90
CA THR A 41 3.38 -1.54 -20.65
C THR A 41 3.96 -1.66 -19.25
N CYS A 42 5.28 -1.74 -19.12
CA CYS A 42 5.98 -1.78 -17.84
C CYS A 42 6.79 -0.50 -17.67
N PHE A 43 6.74 0.06 -16.48
CA PHE A 43 7.54 1.23 -16.11
C PHE A 43 7.95 1.16 -14.65
N PRO A 44 9.14 1.68 -14.29
CA PRO A 44 9.53 1.84 -12.90
C PRO A 44 8.64 2.91 -12.27
N VAL A 45 8.22 2.66 -11.05
CA VAL A 45 7.61 3.72 -10.23
C VAL A 45 8.71 4.37 -9.45
N PHE A 46 8.80 5.68 -9.57
CA PHE A 46 9.79 6.56 -8.95
C PHE A 46 10.56 5.92 -7.81
N GLY A 47 11.87 5.86 -7.93
CA GLY A 47 12.47 5.48 -6.72
C GLY A 47 13.92 5.21 -6.80
N THR A 48 14.53 5.72 -5.83
CA THR A 48 15.77 5.22 -5.30
C THR A 48 15.49 3.86 -4.65
N GLU A 49 16.49 3.01 -4.50
CA GLU A 49 16.40 1.74 -3.76
C GLU A 49 15.73 1.90 -2.38
N ALA A 50 15.81 3.09 -1.77
CA ALA A 50 15.18 3.43 -0.49
C ALA A 50 13.63 3.41 -0.51
N LEU A 51 12.99 3.37 -1.67
CA LEU A 51 11.53 3.35 -1.81
C LEU A 51 11.00 1.99 -2.28
N GLN A 52 11.83 0.93 -2.24
CA GLN A 52 11.39 -0.44 -2.55
C GLN A 52 10.21 -0.84 -1.67
N GLY A 53 9.23 -1.50 -2.27
CA GLY A 53 8.04 -1.98 -1.57
C GLY A 53 6.85 -1.01 -1.55
N ILE A 54 6.99 0.23 -2.03
CA ILE A 54 5.91 1.22 -2.06
C ILE A 54 5.35 1.54 -3.46
N ALA A 55 5.81 0.84 -4.50
CA ALA A 55 5.36 1.09 -5.88
C ALA A 55 3.84 1.01 -6.03
N THR A 56 3.20 0.04 -5.37
CA THR A 56 1.74 -0.08 -5.32
C THR A 56 1.07 1.16 -4.73
N ASP A 57 1.55 1.61 -3.57
CA ASP A 57 0.99 2.77 -2.87
C ASP A 57 1.16 4.04 -3.73
N GLN A 58 2.33 4.22 -4.34
CA GLN A 58 2.61 5.35 -5.24
C GLN A 58 1.73 5.31 -6.48
N TRP A 59 1.54 4.14 -7.09
CA TRP A 59 0.62 3.98 -8.21
C TRP A 59 -0.82 4.35 -7.82
N ILE A 60 -1.29 3.90 -6.65
CA ILE A 60 -2.62 4.24 -6.13
C ILE A 60 -2.72 5.76 -5.92
N TRP A 61 -1.71 6.37 -5.30
CA TRP A 61 -1.65 7.80 -5.06
C TRP A 61 -1.76 8.61 -6.34
N MET A 62 -0.96 8.25 -7.35
CA MET A 62 -0.99 8.90 -8.66
C MET A 62 -2.33 8.72 -9.38
N ASN A 63 -2.98 7.57 -9.24
CA ASN A 63 -4.21 7.26 -9.98
C ASN A 63 -5.49 7.72 -9.28
N ILE A 64 -5.55 7.67 -7.95
CA ILE A 64 -6.71 8.14 -7.19
C ILE A 64 -6.57 9.64 -6.87
N ALA A 65 -5.46 10.06 -6.28
CA ALA A 65 -5.25 11.43 -5.83
C ALA A 65 -4.75 12.38 -6.92
N LYS A 66 -4.28 11.84 -8.05
CA LYS A 66 -3.67 12.61 -9.16
C LYS A 66 -2.50 13.48 -8.68
N LYS A 67 -1.69 12.95 -7.78
CA LYS A 67 -0.50 13.59 -7.22
C LYS A 67 0.74 12.77 -7.55
N GLU A 68 1.82 13.47 -7.88
CA GLU A 68 3.13 12.87 -8.18
C GLU A 68 4.14 13.05 -7.04
N ASN A 69 3.79 13.84 -6.03
CA ASN A 69 4.61 14.06 -4.85
C ASN A 69 4.63 12.84 -3.92
N LEU A 70 5.53 12.87 -2.94
CA LEU A 70 5.60 11.84 -1.90
C LEU A 70 4.27 11.71 -1.15
N ILE A 71 3.92 10.49 -0.84
CA ILE A 71 2.69 10.15 -0.11
C ILE A 71 2.83 10.61 1.35
N PRO A 72 1.93 11.44 1.86
CA PRO A 72 1.87 11.76 3.27
C PRO A 72 1.18 10.61 4.03
N TYR A 73 1.92 9.54 4.29
CA TYR A 73 1.36 8.30 4.85
C TYR A 73 0.63 8.52 6.17
N ALA A 74 1.24 9.26 7.10
CA ALA A 74 0.71 9.38 8.45
C ALA A 74 -0.69 10.03 8.52
N PRO A 75 -0.96 11.19 7.90
CA PRO A 75 -2.31 11.76 7.91
C PRO A 75 -3.31 10.87 7.15
N LEU A 76 -2.91 10.21 6.07
CA LEU A 76 -3.79 9.31 5.34
C LEU A 76 -4.12 8.04 6.14
N LEU A 77 -3.16 7.46 6.84
CA LEU A 77 -3.41 6.34 7.76
C LEU A 77 -4.32 6.77 8.91
N TRP A 78 -4.09 7.93 9.50
CA TRP A 78 -4.96 8.50 10.54
C TRP A 78 -6.42 8.60 10.08
N GLU A 79 -6.66 9.19 8.90
CA GLU A 79 -8.00 9.26 8.31
C GLU A 79 -8.58 7.88 7.98
N GLY A 80 -7.75 6.96 7.49
CA GLY A 80 -8.15 5.60 7.15
C GLY A 80 -8.58 4.78 8.35
N PHE A 81 -7.97 4.98 9.52
CA PHE A 81 -8.39 4.41 10.81
C PHE A 81 -9.62 5.10 11.39
N GLY A 82 -10.16 6.13 10.77
CA GLY A 82 -11.35 6.86 11.23
C GLY A 82 -11.04 8.12 12.03
N GLY A 83 -9.78 8.50 12.16
CA GLY A 83 -9.38 9.74 12.81
C GLY A 83 -9.97 10.97 12.13
N GLN A 84 -10.17 12.00 12.94
CA GLN A 84 -10.64 13.29 12.43
C GLN A 84 -9.48 14.10 11.87
N ARG A 85 -9.76 14.86 10.83
CA ARG A 85 -8.81 15.77 10.21
C ARG A 85 -8.33 16.85 11.17
N ILE A 86 -7.03 17.03 11.29
CA ILE A 86 -6.39 18.03 12.15
C ILE A 86 -5.42 18.86 11.30
N SER A 87 -5.46 20.19 11.46
CA SER A 87 -4.57 21.13 10.74
C SER A 87 -3.14 21.15 11.31
N LYS A 88 -2.51 19.98 11.42
CA LYS A 88 -1.16 19.79 11.92
C LYS A 88 -0.41 18.81 11.02
N GLU A 89 0.90 18.87 11.06
CA GLU A 89 1.71 17.82 10.46
C GLU A 89 1.64 16.54 11.31
N PHE A 90 1.44 15.41 10.64
CA PHE A 90 1.41 14.09 11.26
C PHE A 90 2.62 13.27 10.85
N TRP A 91 3.11 12.44 11.78
CA TRP A 91 4.15 11.45 11.56
C TRP A 91 3.72 10.12 12.17
N GLN A 92 3.79 9.05 11.41
CA GLN A 92 3.57 7.70 11.93
C GLN A 92 4.74 7.30 12.83
N VAL A 93 4.43 6.64 13.95
CA VAL A 93 5.41 6.14 14.92
C VAL A 93 5.24 4.63 15.02
N SER A 94 6.20 3.89 14.48
CA SER A 94 6.14 2.43 14.38
C SER A 94 7.20 1.78 15.25
N PRO A 95 6.81 0.92 16.21
CA PRO A 95 7.76 0.22 17.08
C PRO A 95 8.51 -0.86 16.30
N TYR A 96 9.81 -0.99 16.57
CA TYR A 96 10.64 -1.99 15.90
C TYR A 96 11.67 -2.64 16.84
N PHE A 97 12.18 -3.80 16.42
CA PHE A 97 13.42 -4.36 16.89
C PHE A 97 14.39 -4.60 15.72
N LEU A 98 15.63 -4.91 16.01
CA LEU A 98 16.64 -5.27 15.01
C LEU A 98 16.87 -6.79 15.04
N ASP A 99 16.85 -7.40 13.87
CA ASP A 99 17.26 -8.79 13.71
C ASP A 99 18.78 -8.98 13.94
N ALA A 100 19.26 -10.21 13.89
CA ALA A 100 20.68 -10.52 14.06
C ALA A 100 21.60 -9.89 13.00
N LYS A 101 21.05 -9.42 11.87
CA LYS A 101 21.79 -8.73 10.79
C LYS A 101 21.71 -7.22 10.90
N GLY A 102 20.95 -6.70 11.88
CA GLY A 102 20.70 -5.29 12.09
C GLY A 102 19.61 -4.71 11.19
N ASN A 103 18.73 -5.54 10.61
CA ASN A 103 17.57 -5.07 9.86
C ASN A 103 16.42 -4.74 10.81
N ILE A 104 15.61 -3.77 10.41
CA ILE A 104 14.40 -3.38 11.13
C ILE A 104 13.32 -4.43 10.90
N GLU A 105 12.79 -4.95 11.99
CA GLU A 105 11.64 -5.84 12.03
C GLU A 105 10.53 -5.23 12.88
N GLU A 106 9.28 -5.51 12.54
CA GLU A 106 8.13 -4.99 13.25
C GLU A 106 8.00 -5.61 14.64
N ALA A 107 7.92 -4.78 15.68
CA ALA A 107 7.76 -5.25 17.05
C ALA A 107 6.29 -5.47 17.42
N ALA A 108 5.39 -4.65 16.84
CA ALA A 108 3.95 -4.78 16.99
C ALA A 108 3.23 -3.96 15.90
N GLU A 109 2.13 -4.48 15.37
CA GLU A 109 1.24 -3.70 14.49
C GLU A 109 0.39 -2.70 15.29
N ALA A 110 -0.09 -3.14 16.46
CA ALA A 110 -0.85 -2.33 17.39
C ALA A 110 -0.51 -2.72 18.83
N PHE A 111 -0.45 -1.76 19.69
CA PHE A 111 -0.26 -1.98 21.13
C PHE A 111 -1.59 -2.31 21.81
N ASP A 112 -1.53 -3.09 22.89
CA ASP A 112 -2.65 -3.21 23.80
C ASP A 112 -2.74 -1.95 24.71
N LEU A 113 -3.79 -1.90 25.53
CA LEU A 113 -4.05 -0.70 26.37
C LEU A 113 -2.94 -0.42 27.38
N ASP A 114 -2.32 -1.44 27.93
CA ASP A 114 -1.24 -1.28 28.91
C ASP A 114 0.02 -0.77 28.20
N GLU A 115 0.36 -1.34 27.04
CA GLU A 115 1.48 -0.87 26.20
C GLU A 115 1.27 0.57 25.73
N GLU A 116 0.02 0.94 25.37
CA GLU A 116 -0.32 2.33 25.03
C GLU A 116 -0.04 3.28 26.19
N CYS A 117 -0.45 2.92 27.40
CA CYS A 117 -0.20 3.73 28.59
C CYS A 117 1.28 3.90 28.87
N TYR A 118 2.04 2.81 28.91
CA TYR A 118 3.48 2.86 29.15
C TYR A 118 4.23 3.70 28.10
N LEU A 119 3.89 3.52 26.81
CA LEU A 119 4.54 4.30 25.76
C LEU A 119 4.14 5.77 25.79
N ARG A 120 2.89 6.09 26.10
CA ARG A 120 2.43 7.48 26.24
C ARG A 120 3.16 8.20 27.36
N ASP A 121 3.30 7.55 28.52
CA ASP A 121 4.00 8.13 29.67
C ASP A 121 5.50 8.31 29.40
N LEU A 122 6.11 7.32 28.76
CA LEU A 122 7.50 7.39 28.31
C LEU A 122 7.77 8.55 27.34
N LEU A 123 6.84 8.80 26.41
CA LEU A 123 6.98 9.84 25.39
C LEU A 123 6.58 11.24 25.88
N ALA A 124 5.84 11.37 26.98
CA ALA A 124 5.30 12.64 27.44
C ALA A 124 6.38 13.73 27.74
N PRO A 125 7.51 13.43 28.39
CA PRO A 125 8.59 14.42 28.58
C PRO A 125 9.23 14.87 27.27
N LEU A 126 9.49 13.91 26.38
CA LEU A 126 10.07 14.16 25.05
C LEU A 126 9.12 15.00 24.19
N ALA A 127 7.84 14.69 24.18
CA ALA A 127 6.83 15.42 23.46
C ALA A 127 6.78 16.91 23.88
N ARG A 128 6.86 17.16 25.19
CA ARG A 128 6.93 18.53 25.71
C ARG A 128 8.20 19.28 25.26
N LYS A 129 9.35 18.60 25.31
CA LYS A 129 10.66 19.17 24.93
C LYS A 129 10.69 19.58 23.45
N TYR A 130 10.20 18.73 22.55
CA TYR A 130 10.25 18.91 21.11
C TYR A 130 8.95 19.47 20.52
N LYS A 131 8.01 19.93 21.36
CA LYS A 131 6.71 20.50 20.94
C LYS A 131 5.91 19.55 20.02
N LEU A 132 5.96 18.27 20.33
CA LEU A 132 5.18 17.21 19.71
C LEU A 132 3.90 16.98 20.51
N GLU A 133 2.87 16.48 19.85
CA GLU A 133 1.67 15.96 20.49
C GLU A 133 1.60 14.46 20.17
N VAL A 134 1.50 13.62 21.19
CA VAL A 134 1.30 12.20 21.01
C VAL A 134 -0.19 11.95 20.76
N GLN A 135 -0.49 11.38 19.61
CA GLN A 135 -1.83 10.96 19.23
C GLN A 135 -1.85 9.43 19.14
N VAL A 136 -2.94 8.82 19.61
CA VAL A 136 -3.12 7.36 19.57
C VAL A 136 -4.46 7.06 18.95
N LEU A 137 -4.48 6.10 18.04
CA LEU A 137 -5.70 5.63 17.39
C LEU A 137 -5.55 4.13 17.07
N ASP A 138 -6.43 3.32 17.65
CA ASP A 138 -6.47 1.87 17.45
C ASP A 138 -5.10 1.20 17.71
N GLY A 139 -4.50 1.50 18.88
CA GLY A 139 -3.20 0.98 19.31
C GLY A 139 -1.99 1.51 18.53
N ARG A 140 -2.17 2.50 17.67
CA ARG A 140 -1.13 3.07 16.81
C ARG A 140 -0.79 4.48 17.22
N PHE A 141 0.49 4.78 17.23
CA PHE A 141 1.01 6.07 17.66
C PHE A 141 1.34 6.98 16.48
N PHE A 142 1.05 8.26 16.69
CA PHE A 142 1.38 9.33 15.77
C PHE A 142 1.94 10.52 16.56
N PHE A 143 2.89 11.21 15.97
CA PHE A 143 3.26 12.53 16.43
C PHE A 143 2.55 13.58 15.58
N ALA A 144 1.96 14.57 16.24
CA ALA A 144 1.43 15.75 15.59
C ALA A 144 2.22 16.98 16.01
N ARG A 145 2.50 17.89 15.06
CA ARG A 145 3.19 19.16 15.34
C ARG A 145 2.66 20.31 14.48
N LYS A 146 2.84 21.53 14.99
CA LYS A 146 2.37 22.74 14.27
C LYS A 146 3.30 23.14 13.15
N THR A 147 4.61 23.00 13.35
CA THR A 147 5.64 23.37 12.38
C THR A 147 6.15 22.11 11.69
N ALA A 148 6.17 22.11 10.36
CA ALA A 148 6.66 20.97 9.59
C ALA A 148 8.15 20.69 9.87
N TRP A 149 8.52 19.43 9.89
CA TRP A 149 9.90 18.99 9.72
C TRP A 149 10.25 18.95 8.24
N LYS A 150 11.32 19.64 7.89
CA LYS A 150 11.88 19.61 6.54
C LYS A 150 12.88 18.47 6.43
N ILE A 151 12.36 17.24 6.40
CA ILE A 151 13.16 16.03 6.35
C ILE A 151 12.56 15.02 5.35
N GLU A 152 13.42 14.16 4.86
CA GLU A 152 13.06 12.99 4.07
C GLU A 152 13.45 11.74 4.84
N VAL A 153 12.48 10.89 5.11
CA VAL A 153 12.63 9.62 5.84
C VAL A 153 12.01 8.49 5.04
N CYS A 154 12.69 7.37 5.00
CA CYS A 154 12.17 6.16 4.36
C CYS A 154 10.82 5.78 4.99
N PRO A 155 9.76 5.59 4.20
CA PRO A 155 8.46 5.15 4.70
C PRO A 155 8.55 3.81 5.43
N TRP A 156 7.71 3.61 6.45
CA TRP A 156 7.74 2.41 7.29
C TRP A 156 7.77 1.10 6.49
N LYS A 157 6.86 0.93 5.54
CA LYS A 157 6.78 -0.29 4.73
C LYS A 157 8.05 -0.57 3.92
N ALA A 158 8.70 0.48 3.41
CA ALA A 158 9.94 0.34 2.66
C ALA A 158 11.15 0.12 3.57
N GLN A 159 11.04 0.50 4.84
CA GLN A 159 12.10 0.32 5.83
C GLN A 159 12.16 -1.10 6.41
N LEU A 160 11.06 -1.83 6.40
CA LEU A 160 10.99 -3.20 6.92
C LEU A 160 11.98 -4.14 6.22
N HIS A 161 12.58 -5.04 6.98
CA HIS A 161 13.56 -6.04 6.54
C HIS A 161 14.86 -5.47 5.98
N GLN A 162 15.14 -4.19 6.25
CA GLN A 162 16.34 -3.49 5.81
C GLN A 162 17.06 -2.82 6.99
N LYS A 163 18.34 -2.53 6.80
CA LYS A 163 19.09 -1.68 7.75
C LYS A 163 18.47 -0.28 7.79
N PRO A 164 18.50 0.39 8.96
CA PRO A 164 18.01 1.75 9.09
C PRO A 164 18.60 2.67 8.00
N GLN A 165 17.71 3.27 7.21
CA GLN A 165 18.10 4.20 6.15
C GLN A 165 18.42 5.58 6.73
N PRO A 166 19.34 6.34 6.12
CA PRO A 166 19.68 7.67 6.58
C PRO A 166 18.51 8.65 6.39
N VAL A 167 18.45 9.63 7.27
CA VAL A 167 17.54 10.77 7.18
C VAL A 167 18.23 11.94 6.49
N PHE A 168 17.52 12.67 5.65
CA PHE A 168 18.02 13.84 4.94
C PHE A 168 17.13 15.06 5.24
N GLY A 169 17.66 16.26 5.01
CA GLY A 169 16.92 17.52 5.12
C GLY A 169 17.47 18.50 6.13
N GLU A 170 16.84 19.70 6.19
CA GLU A 170 17.31 20.82 7.00
C GLU A 170 17.19 20.52 8.51
N ASP A 171 16.11 19.86 8.93
CA ASP A 171 15.82 19.57 10.35
C ASP A 171 16.35 18.19 10.82
N LYS A 172 17.27 17.59 10.04
CA LYS A 172 17.87 16.28 10.33
C LYS A 172 18.39 16.18 11.76
N SER A 173 19.14 17.19 12.23
CA SER A 173 19.78 17.15 13.54
C SER A 173 18.77 17.12 14.70
N GLU A 174 17.67 17.87 14.61
CA GLU A 174 16.57 17.82 15.58
C GLU A 174 15.88 16.46 15.55
N PHE A 175 15.61 15.95 14.36
CA PHE A 175 14.96 14.65 14.19
C PHE A 175 15.80 13.50 14.74
N GLU A 176 17.10 13.46 14.44
CA GLU A 176 18.03 12.45 14.96
C GLU A 176 18.18 12.53 16.49
N ALA A 177 18.10 13.74 17.06
CA ALA A 177 18.09 13.92 18.52
C ALA A 177 16.84 13.31 19.16
N VAL A 178 15.64 13.56 18.59
CA VAL A 178 14.39 12.92 19.02
C VAL A 178 14.50 11.41 18.95
N TYR A 179 14.99 10.89 17.82
CA TYR A 179 15.14 9.46 17.59
C TYR A 179 16.09 8.79 18.59
N SER A 180 17.23 9.40 18.86
CA SER A 180 18.22 8.90 19.81
C SER A 180 17.70 8.94 21.25
N GLU A 181 16.96 9.97 21.62
CA GLU A 181 16.37 10.10 22.95
C GLU A 181 15.29 9.03 23.17
N ILE A 182 14.43 8.79 22.18
CA ILE A 182 13.45 7.69 22.24
C ILE A 182 14.14 6.34 22.48
N LYS A 183 15.19 6.06 21.71
CA LYS A 183 15.94 4.81 21.84
C LYS A 183 16.52 4.63 23.26
N ASN A 184 17.04 5.70 23.85
CA ASN A 184 17.56 5.68 25.20
C ASN A 184 16.45 5.47 26.26
N LEU A 185 15.28 6.11 26.06
CA LEU A 185 14.14 5.97 26.97
C LEU A 185 13.55 4.55 26.96
N LEU A 186 13.59 3.87 25.83
CA LEU A 186 13.09 2.50 25.71
C LEU A 186 13.94 1.47 26.45
N GLN A 187 15.23 1.75 26.67
CA GLN A 187 16.13 0.85 27.41
C GLN A 187 15.69 0.75 28.88
N GLY A 188 15.29 -0.46 29.30
CA GLY A 188 14.86 -0.72 30.68
C GLY A 188 13.54 -0.03 31.07
N SER A 189 12.74 0.43 30.09
CA SER A 189 11.44 1.04 30.31
C SER A 189 10.41 0.05 30.86
N GLU A 190 9.38 0.58 31.54
CA GLU A 190 8.23 -0.21 31.99
C GLU A 190 7.55 -0.94 30.83
N LEU A 191 7.47 -0.31 29.65
CA LEU A 191 6.98 -0.94 28.43
C LEU A 191 7.75 -2.22 28.11
N ASN A 192 9.08 -2.17 28.08
CA ASN A 192 9.89 -3.33 27.73
C ASN A 192 9.90 -4.39 28.84
N GLN A 193 9.79 -3.98 30.11
CA GLN A 193 9.58 -4.91 31.21
C GLN A 193 8.26 -5.66 31.07
N TYR A 194 7.18 -4.95 30.83
CA TYR A 194 5.85 -5.53 30.59
C TYR A 194 5.86 -6.50 29.40
N ARG A 195 6.49 -6.12 28.28
CA ARG A 195 6.60 -6.97 27.10
C ARG A 195 7.37 -8.26 27.40
N LYS A 196 8.48 -8.15 28.12
CA LYS A 196 9.29 -9.31 28.54
C LYS A 196 8.52 -10.25 29.47
N GLU A 197 7.75 -9.72 30.42
CA GLU A 197 6.90 -10.51 31.31
C GLU A 197 5.77 -11.25 30.59
N ASN A 198 5.37 -10.75 29.40
CA ASN A 198 4.35 -11.34 28.55
C ASN A 198 4.94 -12.08 27.32
N ASP A 199 6.21 -12.50 27.37
CA ASP A 199 6.90 -13.21 26.28
C ASP A 199 6.84 -12.49 24.92
N ARG A 200 6.78 -11.15 24.93
CA ARG A 200 6.78 -10.31 23.73
C ARG A 200 8.18 -9.76 23.45
N GLN A 201 8.45 -9.52 22.15
CA GLN A 201 9.71 -8.90 21.72
C GLN A 201 9.83 -7.47 22.29
N GLU A 202 10.98 -7.14 22.88
CA GLU A 202 11.29 -5.79 23.36
C GLU A 202 11.36 -4.80 22.19
N VAL A 203 10.81 -3.59 22.40
CA VAL A 203 10.90 -2.49 21.43
C VAL A 203 12.28 -1.84 21.57
N GLN A 204 13.06 -1.86 20.50
CA GLN A 204 14.41 -1.26 20.49
C GLN A 204 14.42 0.17 19.95
N GLY A 205 13.36 0.58 19.26
CA GLY A 205 13.20 1.94 18.77
C GLY A 205 11.82 2.17 18.19
N LEU A 206 11.56 3.43 17.84
CA LEU A 206 10.36 3.86 17.14
C LEU A 206 10.76 4.49 15.81
N TRP A 207 10.31 3.90 14.70
CA TRP A 207 10.53 4.48 13.38
C TRP A 207 9.50 5.58 13.13
N ILE A 208 9.97 6.81 12.95
CA ILE A 208 9.12 7.97 12.71
C ILE A 208 9.18 8.28 11.22
N SER A 209 8.06 8.15 10.52
CA SER A 209 8.03 8.28 9.06
C SER A 209 6.69 8.75 8.50
N GLY A 210 6.63 8.94 7.18
CA GLY A 210 5.41 9.24 6.44
C GLY A 210 4.81 10.60 6.76
N GLY A 211 5.65 11.55 7.14
CA GLY A 211 5.24 12.88 7.56
C GLY A 211 4.47 13.66 6.49
N GLY A 212 3.57 14.51 6.94
CA GLY A 212 2.85 15.44 6.10
C GLY A 212 1.65 16.07 6.76
N PHE A 213 1.11 17.09 6.08
CA PHE A 213 -0.15 17.71 6.45
C PHE A 213 -1.31 16.95 5.80
N ASP A 214 -2.38 16.85 6.55
CA ASP A 214 -3.66 16.42 6.01
C ASP A 214 -4.25 17.55 5.17
N THR A 215 -4.13 17.42 3.87
CA THR A 215 -4.72 18.35 2.90
C THR A 215 -5.84 17.66 2.14
N ALA A 216 -7.05 18.25 2.21
CA ALA A 216 -8.12 17.83 1.32
C ALA A 216 -7.67 17.93 -0.13
N ILE A 217 -7.79 16.84 -0.87
CA ILE A 217 -7.46 16.82 -2.29
C ILE A 217 -8.69 17.34 -3.04
N LYS A 218 -8.58 18.57 -3.57
CA LYS A 218 -9.72 19.25 -4.19
C LYS A 218 -10.07 18.73 -5.58
N ASP A 219 -9.09 18.18 -6.30
CA ASP A 219 -9.28 17.68 -7.65
C ASP A 219 -9.67 16.22 -7.61
N VAL A 220 -10.92 15.98 -7.90
CA VAL A 220 -11.50 14.65 -7.82
C VAL A 220 -10.90 13.75 -8.90
N SER A 221 -10.35 12.64 -8.48
CA SER A 221 -10.01 11.51 -9.32
C SER A 221 -11.19 11.08 -10.21
N PHE A 222 -10.90 10.51 -11.39
CA PHE A 222 -11.92 9.79 -12.16
C PHE A 222 -12.39 8.52 -11.45
N THR A 223 -11.60 7.98 -10.52
CA THR A 223 -11.97 6.82 -9.70
C THR A 223 -13.11 7.19 -8.77
N ARG A 224 -14.22 6.47 -8.87
CA ARG A 224 -15.45 6.75 -8.10
C ARG A 224 -15.79 5.65 -7.11
N VAL A 225 -15.38 4.43 -7.38
CA VAL A 225 -15.64 3.28 -6.53
C VAL A 225 -14.34 2.51 -6.33
N VAL A 226 -14.04 2.16 -5.08
CA VAL A 226 -12.82 1.46 -4.70
C VAL A 226 -13.15 0.27 -3.81
N GLN A 227 -12.63 -0.90 -4.17
CA GLN A 227 -12.67 -2.10 -3.32
C GLN A 227 -11.30 -2.30 -2.69
N THR A 228 -11.26 -2.25 -1.37
CA THR A 228 -9.99 -2.35 -0.63
C THR A 228 -10.18 -2.71 0.83
N ASN A 229 -9.25 -3.49 1.38
CA ASN A 229 -9.08 -3.67 2.81
C ASN A 229 -7.96 -2.75 3.37
N SER A 230 -7.18 -2.10 2.51
CA SER A 230 -6.07 -1.24 2.91
C SER A 230 -6.55 0.03 3.62
N VAL A 231 -6.07 0.24 4.82
CA VAL A 231 -6.33 1.46 5.61
C VAL A 231 -5.80 2.71 4.91
N LEU A 232 -4.61 2.63 4.33
CA LEU A 232 -4.02 3.73 3.56
C LEU A 232 -4.93 4.16 2.40
N VAL A 233 -5.44 3.18 1.65
CA VAL A 233 -6.31 3.46 0.50
C VAL A 233 -7.64 4.05 0.95
N LYS A 234 -8.20 3.59 2.07
CA LYS A 234 -9.39 4.20 2.68
C LYS A 234 -9.16 5.67 3.03
N GLY A 235 -7.99 5.99 3.59
CA GLY A 235 -7.59 7.37 3.88
C GLY A 235 -7.43 8.21 2.60
N ILE A 236 -6.79 7.68 1.56
CA ILE A 236 -6.69 8.35 0.25
C ILE A 236 -8.10 8.63 -0.31
N CYS A 237 -8.99 7.65 -0.29
CA CYS A 237 -10.37 7.82 -0.76
C CYS A 237 -11.10 8.94 -0.01
N LYS A 238 -10.98 8.95 1.32
CA LYS A 238 -11.60 9.97 2.18
C LYS A 238 -11.03 11.36 1.89
N SER A 239 -9.71 11.49 1.75
CA SER A 239 -9.06 12.75 1.37
C SER A 239 -9.46 13.24 -0.02
N CYS A 240 -9.76 12.34 -0.96
CA CYS A 240 -10.25 12.65 -2.31
C CYS A 240 -11.77 12.89 -2.37
N GLY A 241 -12.48 12.79 -1.25
CA GLY A 241 -13.94 12.98 -1.22
C GLY A 241 -14.75 11.85 -1.84
N ILE A 242 -14.18 10.65 -1.96
CA ILE A 242 -14.95 9.46 -2.35
C ILE A 242 -15.82 9.05 -1.18
N ALA A 243 -17.14 9.00 -1.40
CA ALA A 243 -18.09 8.70 -0.33
C ALA A 243 -17.90 7.27 0.21
N ASN A 244 -18.07 7.09 1.52
CA ASN A 244 -17.78 5.82 2.21
C ASN A 244 -18.56 4.62 1.65
N ASN A 245 -19.80 4.83 1.17
CA ASN A 245 -20.60 3.77 0.55
C ASN A 245 -20.03 3.28 -0.80
N PHE A 246 -19.07 4.00 -1.37
CA PHE A 246 -18.35 3.61 -2.58
C PHE A 246 -16.94 3.08 -2.27
N VAL A 247 -16.56 2.96 -1.00
CA VAL A 247 -15.34 2.29 -0.56
C VAL A 247 -15.75 0.99 0.13
N THR A 248 -15.70 -0.12 -0.60
CA THR A 248 -16.18 -1.42 -0.14
C THR A 248 -15.02 -2.37 0.15
N PRO A 249 -15.24 -3.41 0.99
CA PRO A 249 -14.23 -4.43 1.21
C PRO A 249 -13.82 -5.14 -0.08
N GLU A 250 -12.61 -5.66 -0.12
CA GLU A 250 -12.13 -6.52 -1.18
C GLU A 250 -13.04 -7.74 -1.38
N GLY A 251 -13.36 -8.05 -2.63
CA GLY A 251 -14.24 -9.16 -2.98
C GLY A 251 -15.74 -8.89 -2.82
N ALA A 252 -16.15 -7.76 -2.27
CA ALA A 252 -17.56 -7.38 -2.21
C ALA A 252 -18.12 -7.12 -3.61
N PRO A 253 -19.45 -7.28 -3.84
CA PRO A 253 -20.06 -6.84 -5.08
C PRO A 253 -19.95 -5.31 -5.23
N TRP A 254 -19.90 -4.84 -6.48
CA TRP A 254 -19.99 -3.41 -6.74
C TRP A 254 -21.34 -2.87 -6.22
N PRO A 255 -21.36 -1.65 -5.65
CA PRO A 255 -22.63 -1.01 -5.29
C PRO A 255 -23.60 -0.95 -6.49
N ALA A 256 -24.88 -1.21 -6.26
CA ALA A 256 -25.89 -1.22 -7.30
C ALA A 256 -26.02 0.15 -7.99
N GLU A 257 -25.94 1.21 -7.19
CA GLU A 257 -25.93 2.59 -7.67
C GLU A 257 -24.50 3.12 -7.65
N CYS A 258 -23.77 2.93 -8.75
CA CYS A 258 -22.42 3.44 -8.89
C CYS A 258 -22.41 4.74 -9.70
N PRO A 259 -21.71 5.78 -9.25
CA PRO A 259 -21.49 6.97 -10.07
C PRO A 259 -20.69 6.63 -11.32
N GLU A 260 -20.86 7.42 -12.37
CA GLU A 260 -20.01 7.33 -13.55
C GLU A 260 -18.55 7.62 -13.18
N GLY A 261 -17.64 6.84 -13.75
CA GLY A 261 -16.21 6.98 -13.53
C GLY A 261 -15.51 5.63 -13.38
N ASP A 262 -14.20 5.68 -13.17
CA ASP A 262 -13.38 4.50 -13.03
C ASP A 262 -13.68 3.75 -11.72
N ARG A 263 -13.56 2.43 -11.77
CA ARG A 263 -13.68 1.52 -10.64
C ARG A 263 -12.34 0.85 -10.41
N LEU A 264 -11.92 0.78 -9.16
CA LEU A 264 -10.66 0.15 -8.76
C LEU A 264 -10.94 -0.99 -7.77
N SER A 265 -10.51 -2.21 -8.11
CA SER A 265 -10.48 -3.34 -7.19
C SER A 265 -9.03 -3.68 -6.89
N ILE A 266 -8.66 -3.69 -5.61
CA ILE A 266 -7.32 -4.05 -5.14
C ILE A 266 -7.38 -5.46 -4.61
N CYS A 267 -6.63 -6.37 -5.20
CA CYS A 267 -6.63 -7.80 -4.88
C CYS A 267 -5.36 -8.16 -4.13
N THR A 268 -5.44 -8.30 -2.82
CA THR A 268 -4.28 -8.49 -1.93
C THR A 268 -3.81 -9.94 -1.79
N ASP A 269 -4.41 -10.87 -2.51
CA ASP A 269 -4.10 -12.33 -2.43
C ASP A 269 -2.63 -12.69 -2.69
N PHE A 270 -1.84 -11.80 -3.31
CA PHE A 270 -0.42 -12.03 -3.56
C PHE A 270 0.52 -11.54 -2.47
N LEU A 271 0.05 -10.74 -1.51
CA LEU A 271 0.92 -10.17 -0.47
C LEU A 271 1.58 -11.27 0.37
N ASP A 272 0.81 -12.21 0.89
CA ASP A 272 1.34 -13.31 1.73
C ASP A 272 2.21 -14.31 0.95
N PRO A 273 1.79 -14.80 -0.25
CA PRO A 273 2.64 -15.64 -1.07
C PRO A 273 3.97 -15.02 -1.48
N ALA A 274 3.99 -13.73 -1.80
CA ALA A 274 5.21 -13.01 -2.17
C ALA A 274 6.20 -12.91 -1.00
N VAL A 275 5.71 -12.51 0.18
CA VAL A 275 6.54 -12.40 1.39
C VAL A 275 7.11 -13.77 1.79
N LYS A 276 6.30 -14.83 1.73
CA LYS A 276 6.71 -16.20 2.12
C LYS A 276 7.38 -16.99 1.01
N LYS A 277 7.52 -16.41 -0.20
CA LYS A 277 8.04 -17.11 -1.40
C LYS A 277 7.32 -18.44 -1.69
N ASP A 278 6.02 -18.49 -1.41
CA ASP A 278 5.17 -19.69 -1.55
C ASP A 278 4.59 -19.78 -2.96
N LYS A 279 5.30 -20.51 -3.82
CA LYS A 279 4.92 -20.72 -5.22
C LYS A 279 3.51 -21.31 -5.38
N ARG A 280 3.13 -22.26 -4.52
CA ARG A 280 1.83 -22.93 -4.64
C ARG A 280 0.70 -21.95 -4.36
N LYS A 281 0.82 -21.22 -3.26
CA LYS A 281 -0.17 -20.19 -2.90
C LYS A 281 -0.23 -19.07 -3.92
N TRP A 282 0.91 -18.71 -4.54
CA TRP A 282 0.95 -17.74 -5.62
C TRP A 282 0.14 -18.21 -6.85
N ILE A 283 0.25 -19.50 -7.21
CA ILE A 283 -0.54 -20.09 -8.31
C ILE A 283 -2.03 -20.14 -7.93
N ASP A 284 -2.35 -20.56 -6.71
CA ASP A 284 -3.74 -20.64 -6.21
C ASP A 284 -4.41 -19.27 -6.17
N ALA A 285 -3.64 -18.20 -5.87
CA ALA A 285 -4.11 -16.82 -5.91
C ALA A 285 -4.61 -16.43 -7.31
N TRP A 286 -3.95 -16.86 -8.39
CA TRP A 286 -4.41 -16.57 -9.76
C TRP A 286 -5.75 -17.21 -10.09
N GLU A 287 -6.03 -18.42 -9.61
CA GLU A 287 -7.34 -19.07 -9.82
C GLU A 287 -8.46 -18.30 -9.10
N LYS A 288 -8.21 -17.87 -7.87
CA LYS A 288 -9.15 -17.07 -7.09
C LYS A 288 -9.43 -15.73 -7.76
N ILE A 289 -8.37 -15.03 -8.20
CA ILE A 289 -8.47 -13.74 -8.87
C ILE A 289 -9.17 -13.86 -10.23
N ARG A 290 -8.88 -14.89 -11.01
CA ARG A 290 -9.58 -15.13 -12.27
C ARG A 290 -11.10 -15.15 -12.07
N LYS A 291 -11.57 -15.92 -11.08
CA LYS A 291 -13.00 -15.98 -10.73
C LYS A 291 -13.53 -14.61 -10.29
N HIS A 292 -12.75 -13.88 -9.49
CA HIS A 292 -13.11 -12.54 -9.04
C HIS A 292 -13.29 -11.58 -10.23
N VAL A 293 -12.30 -11.51 -11.12
CA VAL A 293 -12.34 -10.66 -12.32
C VAL A 293 -13.50 -11.06 -13.23
N GLU A 294 -13.68 -12.35 -13.50
CA GLU A 294 -14.76 -12.86 -14.35
C GLU A 294 -16.15 -12.52 -13.78
N ASN A 295 -16.34 -12.73 -12.47
CA ASN A 295 -17.58 -12.39 -11.79
C ASN A 295 -17.89 -10.90 -11.91
N HIS A 296 -16.89 -10.05 -11.67
CA HIS A 296 -17.06 -8.60 -11.78
C HIS A 296 -17.39 -8.16 -13.21
N LEU A 297 -16.73 -8.71 -14.20
CA LEU A 297 -17.01 -8.42 -15.61
C LEU A 297 -18.37 -8.96 -16.06
N THR A 298 -18.86 -10.06 -15.46
CA THR A 298 -20.16 -10.66 -15.78
C THR A 298 -21.29 -9.89 -15.11
N THR A 299 -21.15 -9.58 -13.82
CA THR A 299 -22.12 -8.75 -13.07
C THR A 299 -22.23 -7.38 -13.71
N ALA A 300 -21.10 -6.88 -14.16
CA ALA A 300 -21.02 -5.65 -14.89
C ALA A 300 -21.85 -5.68 -16.22
N LYS A 301 -21.93 -6.77 -16.94
CA LYS A 301 -22.75 -6.91 -18.16
C LYS A 301 -24.25 -6.89 -17.89
N GLY A 302 -24.69 -7.19 -16.67
CA GLY A 302 -26.10 -7.17 -16.25
C GLY A 302 -26.65 -5.78 -15.87
N ILE A 303 -25.77 -4.78 -15.71
CA ILE A 303 -26.14 -3.39 -15.46
C ILE A 303 -26.22 -2.68 -16.82
N GLU A 304 -27.36 -2.13 -17.18
CA GLU A 304 -27.75 -1.67 -18.53
C GLU A 304 -26.80 -0.71 -19.30
N ASN A 305 -25.65 -0.34 -18.77
CA ASN A 305 -24.71 0.59 -19.40
C ASN A 305 -23.26 0.11 -19.47
N LEU A 306 -22.99 -1.17 -19.35
CA LEU A 306 -21.64 -1.73 -19.17
C LEU A 306 -20.88 -2.10 -20.43
N GLU A 307 -21.39 -1.81 -21.60
CA GLU A 307 -20.60 -1.76 -22.85
C GLU A 307 -19.49 -0.68 -22.82
N LEU A 308 -19.41 0.10 -21.72
CA LEU A 308 -18.56 1.28 -21.61
C LEU A 308 -17.28 1.08 -20.75
N PHE A 309 -17.10 -0.06 -20.06
CA PHE A 309 -15.92 -0.27 -19.21
C PHE A 309 -14.84 -1.07 -19.94
N ASN A 310 -13.66 -0.49 -20.03
CA ASN A 310 -12.46 -1.21 -20.47
C ASN A 310 -11.80 -1.86 -19.25
N PRO A 311 -11.66 -3.19 -19.20
CA PRO A 311 -10.88 -3.83 -18.13
C PRO A 311 -9.40 -3.50 -18.29
N VAL A 312 -8.79 -3.13 -17.16
CA VAL A 312 -7.36 -2.85 -17.02
C VAL A 312 -6.81 -3.72 -15.91
N LEU A 313 -5.79 -4.51 -16.22
CA LEU A 313 -5.10 -5.33 -15.22
C LEU A 313 -3.75 -4.69 -14.93
N VAL A 314 -3.47 -4.48 -13.65
CA VAL A 314 -2.25 -3.84 -13.16
C VAL A 314 -1.58 -4.76 -12.16
N ALA A 315 -0.35 -5.17 -12.44
CA ALA A 315 0.47 -5.93 -11.51
C ALA A 315 1.66 -5.08 -11.05
N THR A 316 2.04 -5.22 -9.79
CA THR A 316 3.17 -4.49 -9.22
C THR A 316 4.15 -5.43 -8.51
N ASP A 317 5.37 -4.97 -8.32
CA ASP A 317 6.32 -5.44 -7.30
C ASP A 317 6.76 -4.25 -6.43
N GLY A 318 7.92 -4.37 -5.75
CA GLY A 318 8.46 -3.27 -4.94
C GLY A 318 8.86 -2.03 -5.74
N LEU A 319 9.12 -2.14 -7.05
CA LEU A 319 9.75 -1.11 -7.88
C LEU A 319 9.00 -0.80 -9.17
N ARG A 320 8.26 -1.77 -9.71
CA ARG A 320 7.71 -1.71 -11.07
C ARG A 320 6.21 -1.85 -11.08
N VAL A 321 5.61 -1.29 -12.12
CA VAL A 321 4.20 -1.48 -12.46
C VAL A 321 4.10 -1.99 -13.89
N SER A 322 3.35 -3.04 -14.10
CA SER A 322 3.04 -3.58 -15.43
C SER A 322 1.54 -3.59 -15.66
N THR A 323 1.12 -3.02 -16.78
CA THR A 323 -0.30 -2.81 -17.11
C THR A 323 -0.64 -3.42 -18.45
N ILE A 324 -1.78 -4.11 -18.52
CA ILE A 324 -2.42 -4.54 -19.77
C ILE A 324 -3.86 -4.09 -19.81
N THR A 325 -4.34 -3.77 -21.00
CA THR A 325 -5.71 -3.28 -21.23
C THR A 325 -6.42 -4.10 -22.29
N LYS A 326 -7.73 -4.24 -22.14
CA LYS A 326 -8.56 -4.89 -23.13
C LYS A 326 -9.63 -3.93 -23.62
N SER A 327 -9.59 -3.59 -24.90
CA SER A 327 -10.65 -2.79 -25.51
C SER A 327 -11.88 -3.66 -25.76
N LEU A 328 -13.02 -3.24 -25.22
CA LEU A 328 -14.32 -3.88 -25.49
C LEU A 328 -14.95 -3.41 -26.81
N LYS A 329 -14.31 -2.50 -27.54
CA LYS A 329 -14.80 -2.10 -28.87
C LYS A 329 -14.88 -3.34 -29.76
N LYS A 330 -16.08 -3.69 -30.22
CA LYS A 330 -16.28 -4.72 -31.22
C LYS A 330 -15.43 -4.34 -32.45
N SER A 331 -14.38 -5.11 -32.70
CA SER A 331 -13.72 -5.05 -33.99
C SER A 331 -14.78 -5.43 -35.05
N PHE A 332 -15.05 -4.54 -35.97
CA PHE A 332 -15.97 -4.80 -37.10
C PHE A 332 -15.46 -5.92 -38.02
N PHE A 333 -14.25 -6.37 -37.84
CA PHE A 333 -13.65 -7.47 -38.58
C PHE A 333 -13.23 -8.57 -37.62
N PRO A 334 -13.97 -9.68 -37.49
CA PRO A 334 -13.49 -10.89 -36.87
C PRO A 334 -12.49 -11.58 -37.84
N MET A 335 -11.39 -10.93 -38.14
CA MET A 335 -10.33 -11.57 -38.90
C MET A 335 -9.49 -12.45 -37.93
N PHE A 336 -9.45 -13.68 -38.24
CA PHE A 336 -8.57 -14.83 -38.00
C PHE A 336 -7.22 -14.59 -37.29
N GLY A 337 -7.14 -13.71 -36.32
CA GLY A 337 -5.97 -13.54 -35.46
C GLY A 337 -6.06 -14.47 -34.27
N LYS A 338 -5.10 -15.37 -34.10
CA LYS A 338 -4.90 -16.05 -32.81
C LYS A 338 -4.81 -14.95 -31.74
N LYS A 339 -5.69 -15.02 -30.72
CA LYS A 339 -5.59 -14.12 -29.56
C LYS A 339 -4.19 -14.31 -28.98
N GLN A 340 -3.40 -13.25 -28.97
CA GLN A 340 -2.06 -13.27 -28.38
C GLN A 340 -2.17 -13.40 -26.86
N ASP A 341 -1.30 -14.21 -26.30
CA ASP A 341 -1.15 -14.41 -24.86
C ASP A 341 0.06 -13.62 -24.38
N PHE A 342 -0.19 -12.53 -23.67
CA PHE A 342 0.82 -11.67 -23.08
C PHE A 342 1.07 -11.93 -21.59
N SER A 343 0.46 -12.98 -21.02
CA SER A 343 0.52 -13.26 -19.59
C SER A 343 1.95 -13.31 -19.05
N ARG A 344 2.86 -13.95 -19.79
CA ARG A 344 4.26 -14.06 -19.39
C ARG A 344 4.98 -12.70 -19.40
N GLN A 345 4.78 -11.90 -20.43
CA GLN A 345 5.41 -10.59 -20.56
C GLN A 345 4.85 -9.61 -19.52
N TRP A 346 3.58 -9.77 -19.15
CA TRP A 346 2.93 -8.93 -18.17
C TRP A 346 3.47 -9.14 -16.74
N ILE A 347 3.58 -10.38 -16.28
CA ILE A 347 4.03 -10.69 -14.90
C ILE A 347 5.54 -10.88 -14.75
N CYS A 348 6.24 -11.06 -15.86
CA CYS A 348 7.71 -11.17 -15.94
C CYS A 348 8.21 -10.18 -17.01
N PRO A 349 8.03 -8.87 -16.80
CA PRO A 349 8.50 -7.89 -17.78
C PRO A 349 10.02 -8.01 -17.93
N LYS A 350 10.48 -7.84 -19.15
CA LYS A 350 11.92 -7.69 -19.42
C LYS A 350 12.35 -6.31 -18.95
N ASP A 351 13.50 -6.25 -18.31
CA ASP A 351 14.13 -4.99 -17.91
C ASP A 351 14.45 -4.11 -19.09
#